data_608f90ed526f27b67827202ffc6d2c4a
#
_entry.id   608f90ed526f27b67827202ffc6d2c4a
#
_cell.length_a   1.000
_cell.length_b   1.000
_cell.length_c   1.000
_cell.angle_alpha   90.00
_cell.angle_beta   90.00
_cell.angle_gamma   90.00
#
_symmetry.space_group_name_H-M   'P 1'
#
loop_
_entity.id
_entity.type
_entity.pdbx_description
1 polymer ?
#
loop_
_entity_poly.entity_id
_entity_poly.type
_entity_poly.pdbx_seq_one_letter_code
_entity_poly.pdbx_strand_id
1 'polypeptide(L)'
;MVVGLLLSSAVLWALFTVDYDECGDDEDCIRIAYEVKDTYLFWESNPQEMADKLSELTGEKVVVYPVADEVTAIEAVANGNAEIAMVDGAAGWLGYQVYDLDVVAVEKKPDGRVYYNAAAWVRADSEIAAAYLDDDPDTDPFALMEGKKSCHTGWLKSAGMLIPMGYLIGNGYAEVQGDAEEIESLRATVTSFFHKDSEIPEGGTQYSGYKGALKCMMTGHGDIALVKDTAYRLYCDENEDDVPDGPDWCLDRDEIVMLPSFGQAPSHPVMYDPARMDDETMLLIQDALVALDDDAEGREILSDVLNTAGMVASTAEEHLGTYSDAVSNVPGIRAYLEK
;
A
#
# COMPACT_ATOMS: atom_id res chain seq x y z
N MET A 1 27.79 49.92 -17.03
CA MET A 1 27.31 48.94 -17.99
C MET A 1 27.58 47.57 -17.41
N VAL A 2 26.62 46.97 -16.69
CA VAL A 2 26.71 45.65 -16.06
C VAL A 2 25.93 44.71 -16.96
N VAL A 3 26.65 43.82 -17.62
CA VAL A 3 26.08 42.74 -18.41
C VAL A 3 25.74 41.59 -17.43
N GLY A 4 24.47 41.48 -17.08
CA GLY A 4 23.96 40.34 -16.34
C GLY A 4 23.83 39.12 -17.25
N LEU A 5 24.57 38.07 -16.95
CA LEU A 5 24.37 36.76 -17.54
C LEU A 5 23.05 36.18 -16.98
N LEU A 6 22.02 36.17 -17.80
CA LEU A 6 20.84 35.34 -17.65
C LEU A 6 21.26 33.93 -18.13
N LEU A 7 21.74 33.10 -17.19
CA LEU A 7 21.78 31.65 -17.39
C LEU A 7 20.32 31.18 -17.34
N SER A 8 19.82 30.76 -18.49
CA SER A 8 18.46 30.29 -18.65
C SER A 8 18.23 29.04 -17.79
N SER A 9 17.15 29.03 -17.04
CA SER A 9 16.66 27.92 -16.22
C SER A 9 16.47 26.58 -16.99
N ALA A 10 16.59 26.60 -18.30
CA ALA A 10 16.50 25.41 -19.16
C ALA A 10 17.74 24.50 -19.10
N VAL A 11 18.90 24.99 -18.64
CA VAL A 11 20.13 24.18 -18.53
C VAL A 11 20.20 23.40 -17.21
N LEU A 12 19.45 23.81 -16.20
CA LEU A 12 19.38 23.07 -14.92
C LEU A 12 18.42 21.86 -14.96
N TRP A 13 17.42 21.86 -15.84
CA TRP A 13 16.49 20.73 -15.99
C TRP A 13 17.12 19.51 -16.70
N ALA A 14 18.08 19.71 -17.55
CA ALA A 14 18.75 18.64 -18.29
C ALA A 14 19.76 17.82 -17.46
N LEU A 15 19.97 18.16 -16.19
CA LEU A 15 20.94 17.47 -15.31
C LEU A 15 20.30 16.48 -14.33
N PHE A 16 18.97 16.28 -14.37
CA PHE A 16 18.23 15.46 -13.41
C PHE A 16 17.12 14.61 -14.03
N THR A 17 17.15 14.33 -15.32
CA THR A 17 16.29 13.31 -15.91
C THR A 17 17.06 11.99 -15.92
N VAL A 18 16.55 10.99 -15.24
CA VAL A 18 16.97 9.61 -15.44
C VAL A 18 16.53 9.24 -16.85
N ASP A 19 17.47 8.95 -17.74
CA ASP A 19 17.15 8.37 -19.06
C ASP A 19 16.93 6.87 -18.83
N TYR A 20 15.70 6.42 -19.00
CA TYR A 20 15.37 5.00 -19.00
C TYR A 20 15.66 4.41 -20.38
N ASP A 21 16.15 3.19 -20.40
CA ASP A 21 16.34 2.44 -21.63
C ASP A 21 15.01 2.22 -22.38
N GLU A 22 15.07 2.15 -23.70
CA GLU A 22 13.89 1.88 -24.54
C GLU A 22 14.04 0.53 -25.25
N CYS A 23 12.92 -0.15 -25.52
CA CYS A 23 12.91 -1.39 -26.28
C CYS A 23 13.43 -1.24 -27.71
N GLY A 24 13.21 -0.09 -28.34
CA GLY A 24 13.54 0.12 -29.75
C GLY A 24 12.69 -0.79 -30.64
N ASP A 25 13.35 -1.52 -31.57
CA ASP A 25 12.72 -2.46 -32.50
C ASP A 25 12.75 -3.94 -31.98
N ASP A 26 13.03 -4.14 -30.70
CA ASP A 26 13.11 -5.47 -30.07
C ASP A 26 11.68 -5.94 -29.72
N GLU A 27 11.23 -7.01 -30.40
CA GLU A 27 9.86 -7.55 -30.23
C GLU A 27 9.72 -8.38 -28.95
N ASP A 28 10.84 -8.90 -28.38
CA ASP A 28 10.86 -9.73 -27.18
C ASP A 28 11.16 -8.92 -25.90
N CYS A 29 11.27 -7.59 -26.04
CA CYS A 29 11.55 -6.67 -24.93
C CYS A 29 10.39 -6.60 -23.94
N ILE A 30 10.73 -6.73 -22.65
CA ILE A 30 9.77 -6.68 -21.52
C ILE A 30 9.76 -5.27 -20.93
N ARG A 31 8.61 -4.61 -20.94
CA ARG A 31 8.41 -3.28 -20.33
C ARG A 31 7.73 -3.43 -18.98
N ILE A 32 8.35 -2.83 -17.94
CA ILE A 32 7.81 -2.77 -16.60
C ILE A 32 7.17 -1.39 -16.38
N ALA A 33 5.86 -1.29 -16.35
CA ALA A 33 5.19 -0.06 -15.95
C ALA A 33 5.42 0.19 -14.44
N TYR A 34 6.04 1.32 -14.14
CA TYR A 34 6.45 1.68 -12.79
C TYR A 34 6.19 3.17 -12.51
N GLU A 35 5.55 3.48 -11.36
CA GLU A 35 5.34 4.85 -10.92
C GLU A 35 6.67 5.50 -10.54
N VAL A 36 7.08 6.54 -11.28
CA VAL A 36 8.33 7.27 -11.03
C VAL A 36 8.06 8.44 -10.10
N LYS A 37 8.65 8.42 -8.91
CA LYS A 37 8.58 9.49 -7.92
C LYS A 37 9.82 10.37 -7.97
N ASP A 38 9.68 11.66 -7.63
CA ASP A 38 10.82 12.60 -7.56
C ASP A 38 11.96 12.10 -6.65
N THR A 39 11.67 11.18 -5.71
CA THR A 39 12.64 10.55 -4.81
C THR A 39 13.55 9.54 -5.50
N TYR A 40 13.18 9.01 -6.66
CA TYR A 40 14.00 8.08 -7.47
C TYR A 40 15.12 8.77 -8.27
N LEU A 41 15.27 10.07 -8.11
CA LEU A 41 16.43 10.81 -8.59
C LEU A 41 17.73 10.46 -7.84
N PHE A 42 17.63 9.72 -6.74
CA PHE A 42 18.78 9.19 -6.02
C PHE A 42 19.13 7.81 -6.56
N TRP A 43 20.41 7.61 -6.85
CA TRP A 43 21.00 6.41 -7.46
C TRP A 43 20.56 5.09 -6.79
N GLU A 44 20.35 5.09 -5.48
CA GLU A 44 20.07 3.92 -4.65
C GLU A 44 18.61 3.39 -4.75
N SER A 45 17.70 4.07 -5.44
CA SER A 45 16.31 3.66 -5.60
C SER A 45 15.86 3.67 -7.06
N ASN A 46 16.80 3.55 -7.99
CA ASN A 46 16.49 3.62 -9.41
C ASN A 46 15.89 2.29 -9.91
N PRO A 47 14.63 2.27 -10.38
CA PRO A 47 14.00 1.07 -10.92
C PRO A 47 14.71 0.48 -12.14
N GLN A 48 15.61 1.22 -12.81
CA GLN A 48 16.43 0.71 -13.91
C GLN A 48 17.38 -0.40 -13.44
N GLU A 49 17.94 -0.32 -12.22
CA GLU A 49 18.80 -1.39 -11.68
C GLU A 49 18.05 -2.72 -11.57
N MET A 50 16.77 -2.68 -11.20
CA MET A 50 15.90 -3.86 -11.19
C MET A 50 15.65 -4.37 -12.61
N ALA A 51 15.37 -3.49 -13.58
CA ALA A 51 15.19 -3.89 -14.97
C ALA A 51 16.47 -4.52 -15.55
N ASP A 52 17.65 -3.98 -15.25
CA ASP A 52 18.94 -4.53 -15.66
C ASP A 52 19.16 -5.93 -15.07
N LYS A 53 18.87 -6.12 -13.78
CA LYS A 53 18.97 -7.44 -13.12
C LYS A 53 17.98 -8.45 -13.69
N LEU A 54 16.75 -8.03 -13.97
CA LEU A 54 15.77 -8.89 -14.63
C LEU A 54 16.18 -9.24 -16.06
N SER A 55 16.84 -8.32 -16.79
CA SER A 55 17.41 -8.64 -18.10
C SER A 55 18.49 -9.73 -18.01
N GLU A 56 19.34 -9.68 -16.98
CA GLU A 56 20.34 -10.72 -16.73
C GLU A 56 19.69 -12.08 -16.45
N LEU A 57 18.64 -12.11 -15.62
CA LEU A 57 17.96 -13.34 -15.18
C LEU A 57 17.10 -13.96 -16.29
N THR A 58 16.41 -13.16 -17.09
CA THR A 58 15.56 -13.63 -18.19
C THR A 58 16.34 -13.94 -19.45
N GLY A 59 17.44 -13.22 -19.68
CA GLY A 59 18.17 -13.24 -20.97
C GLY A 59 17.50 -12.36 -22.04
N GLU A 60 16.35 -11.74 -21.74
CA GLU A 60 15.63 -10.80 -22.59
C GLU A 60 15.92 -9.36 -22.16
N LYS A 61 15.68 -8.40 -23.04
CA LYS A 61 15.81 -6.99 -22.70
C LYS A 61 14.63 -6.56 -21.83
N VAL A 62 14.89 -6.10 -20.61
CA VAL A 62 13.88 -5.56 -19.69
C VAL A 62 14.12 -4.07 -19.51
N VAL A 63 13.08 -3.25 -19.60
CA VAL A 63 13.17 -1.79 -19.48
C VAL A 63 12.06 -1.22 -18.59
N VAL A 64 12.32 -0.09 -17.96
CA VAL A 64 11.29 0.66 -17.22
C VAL A 64 10.43 1.46 -18.19
N TYR A 65 9.11 1.29 -18.08
CA TYR A 65 8.11 2.14 -18.72
C TYR A 65 7.58 3.12 -17.68
N PRO A 66 8.10 4.36 -17.61
CA PRO A 66 7.79 5.28 -16.54
C PRO A 66 6.36 5.83 -16.66
N VAL A 67 5.60 5.80 -15.58
CA VAL A 67 4.24 6.34 -15.51
C VAL A 67 4.10 7.32 -14.34
N ALA A 68 3.03 8.13 -14.38
CA ALA A 68 2.80 9.18 -13.38
C ALA A 68 2.19 8.65 -12.07
N ASP A 69 1.46 7.54 -12.15
CA ASP A 69 0.76 6.90 -11.03
C ASP A 69 0.48 5.42 -11.32
N GLU A 70 0.06 4.70 -10.29
CA GLU A 70 -0.16 3.25 -10.36
C GLU A 70 -1.41 2.85 -11.18
N VAL A 71 -2.42 3.73 -11.29
CA VAL A 71 -3.57 3.49 -12.18
C VAL A 71 -3.12 3.53 -13.62
N THR A 72 -2.28 4.52 -13.98
CA THR A 72 -1.66 4.59 -15.32
C THR A 72 -0.77 3.37 -15.60
N ALA A 73 -0.12 2.77 -14.59
CA ALA A 73 0.62 1.52 -14.75
C ALA A 73 -0.29 0.34 -15.13
N ILE A 74 -1.42 0.20 -14.44
CA ILE A 74 -2.45 -0.81 -14.77
C ILE A 74 -2.99 -0.60 -16.19
N GLU A 75 -3.32 0.64 -16.57
CA GLU A 75 -3.79 0.97 -17.92
C GLU A 75 -2.73 0.69 -18.98
N ALA A 76 -1.45 0.88 -18.68
CA ALA A 76 -0.37 0.57 -19.61
C ALA A 76 -0.34 -0.93 -19.94
N VAL A 77 -0.50 -1.81 -18.96
CA VAL A 77 -0.58 -3.27 -19.17
C VAL A 77 -1.86 -3.65 -19.91
N ALA A 78 -3.02 -3.18 -19.48
CA ALA A 78 -4.31 -3.48 -20.10
C ALA A 78 -4.37 -3.06 -21.57
N ASN A 79 -3.66 -1.98 -21.95
CA ASN A 79 -3.59 -1.49 -23.32
C ASN A 79 -2.42 -2.10 -24.14
N GLY A 80 -1.56 -2.92 -23.54
CA GLY A 80 -0.39 -3.54 -24.18
C GLY A 80 0.77 -2.58 -24.44
N ASN A 81 0.85 -1.51 -23.66
CA ASN A 81 2.00 -0.58 -23.66
C ASN A 81 3.13 -1.05 -22.74
N ALA A 82 2.84 -1.95 -21.81
CA ALA A 82 3.80 -2.63 -20.96
C ALA A 82 3.37 -4.09 -20.76
N GLU A 83 4.33 -4.96 -20.48
CA GLU A 83 4.12 -6.39 -20.25
C GLU A 83 3.68 -6.66 -18.80
N ILE A 84 4.29 -5.96 -17.85
CA ILE A 84 3.95 -6.06 -16.43
C ILE A 84 3.87 -4.68 -15.76
N ALA A 85 3.14 -4.62 -14.63
CA ALA A 85 3.07 -3.43 -13.77
C ALA A 85 3.36 -3.80 -12.32
N MET A 86 4.20 -3.03 -11.65
CA MET A 86 4.43 -3.12 -10.22
C MET A 86 3.62 -2.03 -9.52
N VAL A 87 2.66 -2.44 -8.68
CA VAL A 87 1.66 -1.53 -8.12
C VAL A 87 1.31 -1.88 -6.68
N ASP A 88 0.63 -0.99 -5.97
CA ASP A 88 0.08 -1.29 -4.65
C ASP A 88 -1.15 -2.21 -4.72
N GLY A 89 -1.60 -2.67 -3.54
CA GLY A 89 -2.74 -3.58 -3.47
C GLY A 89 -4.06 -2.99 -3.98
N ALA A 90 -4.25 -1.67 -3.94
CA ALA A 90 -5.48 -1.02 -4.41
C ALA A 90 -5.50 -0.92 -5.95
N ALA A 91 -4.38 -0.53 -6.55
CA ALA A 91 -4.23 -0.50 -8.00
C ALA A 91 -4.23 -1.94 -8.57
N GLY A 92 -3.59 -2.90 -7.91
CA GLY A 92 -3.66 -4.32 -8.27
C GLY A 92 -5.09 -4.85 -8.25
N TRP A 93 -5.86 -4.50 -7.20
CA TRP A 93 -7.28 -4.86 -7.13
C TRP A 93 -8.10 -4.25 -8.29
N LEU A 94 -7.84 -3.00 -8.67
CA LEU A 94 -8.45 -2.37 -9.84
C LEU A 94 -8.11 -3.15 -11.12
N GLY A 95 -6.85 -3.50 -11.33
CA GLY A 95 -6.39 -4.31 -12.45
C GLY A 95 -7.15 -5.63 -12.56
N TYR A 96 -7.28 -6.34 -11.43
CA TYR A 96 -8.02 -7.60 -11.36
C TYR A 96 -9.52 -7.45 -11.61
N GLN A 97 -10.19 -6.44 -11.00
CA GLN A 97 -11.65 -6.31 -11.03
C GLN A 97 -12.21 -5.65 -12.31
N VAL A 98 -11.42 -4.81 -12.97
CA VAL A 98 -11.89 -3.97 -14.07
C VAL A 98 -11.27 -4.35 -15.40
N TYR A 99 -9.99 -4.77 -15.39
CA TYR A 99 -9.23 -5.05 -16.60
C TYR A 99 -8.94 -6.53 -16.82
N ASP A 100 -9.45 -7.43 -15.95
CA ASP A 100 -9.21 -8.88 -16.00
C ASP A 100 -7.69 -9.25 -15.98
N LEU A 101 -6.85 -8.40 -15.36
CA LEU A 101 -5.43 -8.68 -15.20
C LEU A 101 -5.23 -9.75 -14.12
N ASP A 102 -4.12 -10.48 -14.23
CA ASP A 102 -3.71 -11.47 -13.22
C ASP A 102 -2.38 -11.07 -12.58
N VAL A 103 -1.96 -11.82 -11.57
CA VAL A 103 -0.74 -11.59 -10.79
C VAL A 103 0.32 -12.61 -11.17
N VAL A 104 1.51 -12.14 -11.53
CA VAL A 104 2.65 -13.02 -11.82
C VAL A 104 3.45 -13.33 -10.55
N ALA A 105 3.66 -12.34 -9.67
CA ALA A 105 4.37 -12.47 -8.40
C ALA A 105 3.92 -11.39 -7.43
N VAL A 106 4.20 -11.57 -6.14
CA VAL A 106 3.87 -10.65 -5.07
C VAL A 106 5.06 -10.45 -4.13
N GLU A 107 5.19 -9.27 -3.55
CA GLU A 107 6.18 -8.99 -2.51
C GLU A 107 5.95 -9.87 -1.27
N LYS A 108 7.02 -10.40 -0.70
CA LYS A 108 6.98 -11.07 0.60
C LYS A 108 7.64 -10.23 1.71
N LYS A 109 7.09 -10.31 2.91
CA LYS A 109 7.68 -9.71 4.10
C LYS A 109 8.81 -10.60 4.65
N PRO A 110 9.68 -10.08 5.56
CA PRO A 110 10.77 -10.89 6.12
C PRO A 110 10.32 -12.18 6.82
N ASP A 111 9.08 -12.23 7.32
CA ASP A 111 8.46 -13.41 7.93
C ASP A 111 7.77 -14.34 6.92
N GLY A 112 7.89 -14.06 5.62
CA GLY A 112 7.33 -14.83 4.51
C GLY A 112 5.89 -14.52 4.16
N ARG A 113 5.19 -13.65 4.93
CA ARG A 113 3.81 -13.25 4.61
C ARG A 113 3.77 -12.36 3.36
N VAL A 114 2.71 -12.50 2.59
CA VAL A 114 2.40 -11.67 1.42
C VAL A 114 1.26 -10.68 1.69
N TYR A 115 0.99 -10.41 2.96
CA TYR A 115 -0.05 -9.49 3.42
C TYR A 115 0.35 -8.86 4.75
N TYR A 116 -0.38 -7.84 5.16
CA TYR A 116 -0.39 -7.32 6.53
C TYR A 116 -1.84 -7.12 6.99
N ASN A 117 -2.07 -7.21 8.31
CA ASN A 117 -3.41 -7.06 8.84
C ASN A 117 -3.72 -5.60 9.13
N ALA A 118 -4.94 -5.17 8.78
CA ALA A 118 -5.50 -3.91 9.26
C ALA A 118 -6.09 -4.13 10.66
N ALA A 119 -5.67 -3.36 11.64
CA ALA A 119 -6.10 -3.48 13.04
C ALA A 119 -6.43 -2.14 13.65
N ALA A 120 -7.23 -2.17 14.72
CA ALA A 120 -7.39 -1.03 15.61
C ALA A 120 -6.48 -1.20 16.84
N TRP A 121 -5.83 -0.12 17.23
CA TRP A 121 -5.14 0.01 18.50
C TRP A 121 -5.88 1.02 19.37
N VAL A 122 -6.06 0.70 20.63
CA VAL A 122 -6.75 1.52 21.64
C VAL A 122 -5.92 1.55 22.92
N ARG A 123 -6.19 2.53 23.79
CA ARG A 123 -5.58 2.54 25.12
C ARG A 123 -6.18 1.44 25.99
N ALA A 124 -5.36 0.84 26.84
CA ALA A 124 -5.75 -0.26 27.71
C ALA A 124 -6.81 0.15 28.75
N ASP A 125 -6.87 1.44 29.12
CA ASP A 125 -7.85 2.01 30.04
C ASP A 125 -9.21 2.37 29.36
N SER A 126 -9.38 2.06 28.07
CA SER A 126 -10.62 2.34 27.33
C SER A 126 -11.69 1.28 27.55
N GLU A 127 -12.97 1.66 27.40
CA GLU A 127 -14.08 0.71 27.42
C GLU A 127 -14.02 -0.31 26.27
N ILE A 128 -13.43 0.06 25.12
CA ILE A 128 -13.23 -0.84 23.98
C ILE A 128 -12.23 -1.94 24.36
N ALA A 129 -11.11 -1.57 25.01
CA ALA A 129 -10.14 -2.56 25.50
C ALA A 129 -10.77 -3.47 26.57
N ALA A 130 -11.54 -2.91 27.50
CA ALA A 130 -12.25 -3.68 28.52
C ALA A 130 -13.20 -4.72 27.92
N ALA A 131 -14.00 -4.32 26.94
CA ALA A 131 -14.94 -5.21 26.24
C ALA A 131 -14.23 -6.32 25.43
N TYR A 132 -13.02 -6.04 24.91
CA TYR A 132 -12.25 -7.07 24.21
C TYR A 132 -11.59 -8.08 25.16
N LEU A 133 -11.22 -7.63 26.38
CA LEU A 133 -10.45 -8.43 27.33
C LEU A 133 -11.33 -9.17 28.36
N ASP A 134 -12.65 -8.89 28.42
CA ASP A 134 -13.56 -9.52 29.39
C ASP A 134 -14.05 -10.92 28.98
N ASP A 135 -13.73 -11.38 27.76
CA ASP A 135 -14.19 -12.65 27.20
C ASP A 135 -15.72 -12.83 27.20
N ASP A 136 -16.51 -11.74 27.34
CA ASP A 136 -17.97 -11.78 27.34
C ASP A 136 -18.49 -11.70 25.89
N PRO A 137 -19.14 -12.74 25.36
CA PRO A 137 -19.68 -12.73 24.00
C PRO A 137 -20.82 -11.71 23.78
N ASP A 138 -21.39 -11.17 24.86
CA ASP A 138 -22.43 -10.14 24.79
C ASP A 138 -21.84 -8.71 24.67
N THR A 139 -20.53 -8.55 24.87
CA THR A 139 -19.81 -7.30 24.65
C THR A 139 -19.05 -7.33 23.33
N ASP A 140 -19.25 -6.29 22.52
CA ASP A 140 -18.64 -6.18 21.19
C ASP A 140 -17.76 -4.92 21.11
N PRO A 141 -16.41 -5.09 21.07
CA PRO A 141 -15.50 -3.97 21.01
C PRO A 141 -15.66 -3.12 19.74
N PHE A 142 -16.11 -3.71 18.62
CA PHE A 142 -16.31 -2.97 17.37
C PHE A 142 -17.57 -2.09 17.45
N ALA A 143 -18.63 -2.55 18.10
CA ALA A 143 -19.82 -1.72 18.34
C ALA A 143 -19.51 -0.51 19.23
N LEU A 144 -18.60 -0.66 20.21
CA LEU A 144 -18.17 0.43 21.10
C LEU A 144 -17.30 1.49 20.43
N MET A 145 -16.89 1.29 19.18
CA MET A 145 -16.20 2.31 18.39
C MET A 145 -17.12 3.44 17.94
N GLU A 146 -18.44 3.24 17.93
CA GLU A 146 -19.41 4.25 17.55
C GLU A 146 -19.25 5.52 18.42
N GLY A 147 -19.18 6.68 17.77
CA GLY A 147 -19.03 7.97 18.42
C GLY A 147 -17.63 8.27 18.97
N LYS A 148 -16.66 7.34 18.89
CA LYS A 148 -15.25 7.57 19.30
C LYS A 148 -14.48 8.32 18.23
N LYS A 149 -13.42 9.02 18.64
CA LYS A 149 -12.51 9.68 17.70
C LYS A 149 -11.54 8.67 17.11
N SER A 150 -11.66 8.41 15.82
CA SER A 150 -10.69 7.58 15.08
C SER A 150 -9.53 8.41 14.54
N CYS A 151 -8.35 7.81 14.51
CA CYS A 151 -7.13 8.30 13.91
C CYS A 151 -6.82 7.45 12.69
N HIS A 152 -7.02 7.99 11.49
CA HIS A 152 -6.73 7.34 10.23
C HIS A 152 -5.31 7.67 9.75
N THR A 153 -4.75 6.84 8.88
CA THR A 153 -3.42 7.09 8.29
C THR A 153 -3.44 8.11 7.16
N GLY A 154 -4.61 8.41 6.63
CA GLY A 154 -4.89 9.31 5.52
C GLY A 154 -6.10 8.85 4.72
N TRP A 155 -6.52 9.71 3.78
CA TRP A 155 -7.67 9.42 2.93
C TRP A 155 -7.39 8.21 2.01
N LEU A 156 -8.33 7.27 1.94
CA LEU A 156 -8.32 6.06 1.10
C LEU A 156 -7.12 5.09 1.31
N LYS A 157 -6.41 5.19 2.44
CA LYS A 157 -5.35 4.24 2.75
C LYS A 157 -5.91 2.89 3.20
N SER A 158 -5.39 1.78 2.64
CA SER A 158 -5.92 0.42 2.83
C SER A 158 -6.13 0.05 4.30
N ALA A 159 -5.07 -0.10 5.10
CA ALA A 159 -5.21 -0.51 6.51
C ALA A 159 -5.73 0.59 7.44
N GLY A 160 -5.55 1.87 7.06
CA GLY A 160 -5.98 3.01 7.87
C GLY A 160 -7.42 3.46 7.62
N MET A 161 -8.07 2.99 6.56
CA MET A 161 -9.41 3.44 6.20
C MET A 161 -10.23 2.40 5.43
N LEU A 162 -9.77 1.94 4.25
CA LEU A 162 -10.61 1.12 3.36
C LEU A 162 -11.03 -0.20 4.00
N ILE A 163 -10.09 -0.98 4.53
CA ILE A 163 -10.38 -2.27 5.16
C ILE A 163 -11.20 -2.10 6.44
N PRO A 164 -10.82 -1.22 7.41
CA PRO A 164 -11.65 -1.00 8.59
C PRO A 164 -13.07 -0.55 8.27
N MET A 165 -13.24 0.40 7.36
CA MET A 165 -14.57 0.88 6.99
C MET A 165 -15.37 -0.16 6.21
N GLY A 166 -14.73 -0.88 5.29
CA GLY A 166 -15.37 -1.98 4.57
C GLY A 166 -15.85 -3.09 5.52
N TYR A 167 -15.04 -3.44 6.52
CA TYR A 167 -15.43 -4.37 7.58
C TYR A 167 -16.62 -3.84 8.40
N LEU A 168 -16.53 -2.60 8.89
CA LEU A 168 -17.58 -2.01 9.72
C LEU A 168 -18.92 -1.86 8.97
N ILE A 169 -18.88 -1.49 7.69
CA ILE A 169 -20.06 -1.40 6.84
C ILE A 169 -20.60 -2.80 6.52
N GLY A 170 -19.74 -3.72 6.07
CA GLY A 170 -20.12 -5.07 5.66
C GLY A 170 -20.73 -5.91 6.80
N ASN A 171 -20.30 -5.66 8.05
CA ASN A 171 -20.86 -6.31 9.24
C ASN A 171 -22.00 -5.52 9.91
N GLY A 172 -22.43 -4.40 9.32
CA GLY A 172 -23.60 -3.63 9.80
C GLY A 172 -23.34 -2.74 11.02
N TYR A 173 -22.08 -2.48 11.38
CA TYR A 173 -21.74 -1.51 12.43
C TYR A 173 -21.92 -0.07 11.94
N ALA A 174 -21.49 0.21 10.72
CA ALA A 174 -21.59 1.53 10.12
C ALA A 174 -22.59 1.52 8.94
N GLU A 175 -23.51 2.50 8.94
CA GLU A 175 -24.46 2.70 7.85
C GLU A 175 -23.93 3.74 6.86
N VAL A 176 -23.94 3.41 5.56
CA VAL A 176 -23.49 4.32 4.50
C VAL A 176 -24.32 5.60 4.51
N GLN A 177 -23.63 6.73 4.57
CA GLN A 177 -24.25 8.06 4.54
C GLN A 177 -24.04 8.69 3.16
N GLY A 178 -25.15 8.90 2.44
CA GLY A 178 -25.12 9.48 1.10
C GLY A 178 -25.36 8.46 -0.01
N ASP A 179 -24.80 8.73 -1.19
CA ASP A 179 -24.92 7.84 -2.35
C ASP A 179 -23.83 6.76 -2.30
N ALA A 180 -24.24 5.49 -2.37
CA ALA A 180 -23.32 4.35 -2.31
C ALA A 180 -22.35 4.27 -3.52
N GLU A 181 -22.67 4.96 -4.61
CA GLU A 181 -21.81 5.04 -5.82
C GLU A 181 -20.79 6.20 -5.76
N GLU A 182 -20.85 7.04 -4.72
CA GLU A 182 -20.00 8.21 -4.57
C GLU A 182 -18.96 8.02 -3.45
N ILE A 183 -17.65 8.14 -3.78
CA ILE A 183 -16.56 7.96 -2.80
C ILE A 183 -16.62 8.98 -1.65
N GLU A 184 -17.15 10.18 -1.86
CA GLU A 184 -17.31 11.19 -0.82
C GLU A 184 -18.30 10.77 0.27
N SER A 185 -19.20 9.81 -0.02
CA SER A 185 -20.08 9.18 0.96
C SER A 185 -19.30 8.42 2.04
N LEU A 186 -18.08 7.93 1.74
CA LEU A 186 -17.20 7.33 2.74
C LEU A 186 -16.83 8.33 3.83
N ARG A 187 -16.52 9.58 3.48
CA ARG A 187 -16.19 10.62 4.47
C ARG A 187 -17.37 10.92 5.39
N ALA A 188 -18.57 11.02 4.83
CA ALA A 188 -19.78 11.20 5.60
C ALA A 188 -20.07 9.99 6.51
N THR A 189 -19.84 8.77 6.03
CA THR A 189 -19.99 7.53 6.77
C THR A 189 -19.00 7.46 7.93
N VAL A 190 -17.72 7.76 7.72
CA VAL A 190 -16.69 7.83 8.78
C VAL A 190 -17.12 8.78 9.88
N THR A 191 -17.52 10.01 9.54
CA THR A 191 -17.88 11.06 10.52
C THR A 191 -19.25 10.85 11.17
N SER A 192 -20.09 9.98 10.61
CA SER A 192 -21.36 9.55 11.20
C SER A 192 -21.18 8.40 12.20
N PHE A 193 -20.37 7.41 11.85
CA PHE A 193 -20.08 6.28 12.73
C PHE A 193 -19.11 6.66 13.85
N PHE A 194 -17.95 7.22 13.50
CA PHE A 194 -17.01 7.77 14.47
C PHE A 194 -17.41 9.20 14.87
N HIS A 195 -16.61 9.83 15.68
CA HIS A 195 -16.84 11.22 16.04
C HIS A 195 -16.53 12.14 14.84
N LYS A 196 -17.32 13.22 14.68
CA LYS A 196 -17.13 14.20 13.58
C LYS A 196 -15.73 14.86 13.52
N ASP A 197 -15.01 14.87 14.65
CA ASP A 197 -13.64 15.39 14.77
C ASP A 197 -12.60 14.26 14.68
N SER A 198 -12.95 13.11 14.09
CA SER A 198 -11.99 12.06 13.77
C SER A 198 -10.89 12.58 12.85
N GLU A 199 -9.66 12.13 13.07
CA GLU A 199 -8.49 12.60 12.33
C GLU A 199 -8.34 11.82 11.02
N ILE A 200 -8.57 12.49 9.89
CA ILE A 200 -8.30 11.99 8.53
C ILE A 200 -7.24 12.93 7.93
N PRO A 201 -5.96 12.69 8.21
CA PRO A 201 -4.92 13.67 7.94
C PRO A 201 -4.59 13.80 6.45
N GLU A 202 -4.22 15.00 6.04
CA GLU A 202 -3.51 15.24 4.78
C GLU A 202 -2.07 14.71 4.87
N GLY A 203 -1.51 14.31 3.74
CA GLY A 203 -0.13 13.83 3.66
C GLY A 203 0.87 14.84 4.20
N GLY A 204 1.89 14.37 4.93
CA GLY A 204 2.95 15.21 5.51
C GLY A 204 2.56 15.94 6.80
N THR A 205 1.34 15.80 7.32
CA THR A 205 0.96 16.35 8.63
C THR A 205 1.44 15.46 9.78
N GLN A 206 1.43 15.98 11.01
CA GLN A 206 1.94 15.25 12.18
C GLN A 206 1.23 13.95 12.52
N TYR A 207 -0.02 13.77 12.04
CA TYR A 207 -0.84 12.59 12.27
C TYR A 207 -0.97 11.70 11.03
N SER A 208 -0.30 12.03 9.91
CA SER A 208 -0.35 11.23 8.70
C SER A 208 0.50 9.95 8.80
N GLY A 209 0.08 8.91 8.07
CA GLY A 209 0.73 7.61 8.07
C GLY A 209 0.53 6.82 9.35
N TYR A 210 1.12 5.62 9.40
CA TYR A 210 0.99 4.72 10.55
C TYR A 210 1.53 5.33 11.86
N LYS A 211 2.72 5.94 11.78
CA LYS A 211 3.34 6.62 12.92
C LYS A 211 2.47 7.75 13.46
N GLY A 212 1.87 8.53 12.55
CA GLY A 212 1.00 9.65 12.91
C GLY A 212 -0.31 9.21 13.54
N ALA A 213 -0.96 8.17 13.03
CA ALA A 213 -2.19 7.63 13.59
C ALA A 213 -1.97 7.03 14.99
N LEU A 214 -0.86 6.31 15.23
CA LEU A 214 -0.48 5.85 16.57
C LEU A 214 -0.25 7.02 17.52
N LYS A 215 0.51 8.04 17.09
CA LYS A 215 0.74 9.26 17.88
C LYS A 215 -0.58 9.94 18.25
N CYS A 216 -1.53 10.03 17.32
CA CYS A 216 -2.84 10.62 17.54
C CYS A 216 -3.58 9.92 18.69
N MET A 217 -3.62 8.61 18.73
CA MET A 217 -4.26 7.81 19.79
C MET A 217 -3.47 7.88 21.11
N MET A 218 -2.15 7.64 21.06
CA MET A 218 -1.31 7.58 22.27
C MET A 218 -1.23 8.90 23.01
N THR A 219 -1.31 10.04 22.29
CA THR A 219 -1.35 11.38 22.91
C THR A 219 -2.74 11.82 23.35
N GLY A 220 -3.78 10.99 23.16
CA GLY A 220 -5.17 11.30 23.54
C GLY A 220 -5.85 12.33 22.62
N HIS A 221 -5.30 12.58 21.42
CA HIS A 221 -5.98 13.40 20.40
C HIS A 221 -7.18 12.65 19.81
N GLY A 222 -7.07 11.32 19.66
CA GLY A 222 -8.15 10.39 19.34
C GLY A 222 -8.14 9.16 20.24
N ASP A 223 -9.15 8.33 20.11
CA ASP A 223 -9.41 7.16 20.96
C ASP A 223 -8.92 5.85 20.31
N ILE A 224 -8.90 5.80 18.97
CA ILE A 224 -8.65 4.60 18.18
C ILE A 224 -7.66 4.92 17.07
N ALA A 225 -6.57 4.17 16.94
CA ALA A 225 -5.67 4.23 15.79
C ALA A 225 -5.99 3.08 14.82
N LEU A 226 -6.35 3.41 13.57
CA LEU A 226 -6.56 2.44 12.50
C LEU A 226 -5.28 2.32 11.67
N VAL A 227 -4.55 1.23 11.86
CA VAL A 227 -3.20 1.02 11.31
C VAL A 227 -2.95 -0.45 11.00
N LYS A 228 -1.78 -0.78 10.43
CA LYS A 228 -1.36 -2.19 10.32
C LYS A 228 -0.98 -2.77 11.69
N ASP A 229 -1.15 -4.08 11.82
CA ASP A 229 -0.85 -4.85 13.04
C ASP A 229 0.56 -4.61 13.59
N THR A 230 1.55 -4.49 12.72
CA THR A 230 2.96 -4.31 13.08
C THR A 230 3.35 -2.85 13.38
N ALA A 231 2.40 -1.90 13.36
CA ALA A 231 2.74 -0.48 13.46
C ALA A 231 3.42 -0.11 14.80
N TYR A 232 2.95 -0.67 15.92
CA TYR A 232 3.58 -0.41 17.23
C TYR A 232 5.05 -0.84 17.23
N ARG A 233 5.33 -2.07 16.81
CA ARG A 233 6.67 -2.62 16.73
C ARG A 233 7.60 -1.76 15.86
N LEU A 234 7.11 -1.26 14.73
CA LEU A 234 7.92 -0.48 13.80
C LEU A 234 8.29 0.94 14.30
N TYR A 235 7.49 1.50 15.18
CA TYR A 235 7.65 2.92 15.55
C TYR A 235 7.84 3.18 17.04
N CYS A 236 7.56 2.19 17.88
CA CYS A 236 7.64 2.31 19.32
C CYS A 236 8.46 1.20 20.00
N ASP A 237 8.67 0.04 19.36
CA ASP A 237 9.38 -1.12 19.93
C ASP A 237 10.13 -1.86 18.83
N GLU A 238 11.14 -1.21 18.24
CA GLU A 238 11.95 -1.76 17.15
C GLU A 238 12.78 -2.98 17.59
N ASN A 239 13.15 -3.03 18.87
CA ASN A 239 13.91 -4.14 19.45
C ASN A 239 13.04 -5.36 19.81
N GLU A 240 11.73 -5.26 19.76
CA GLU A 240 10.76 -6.34 20.04
C GLU A 240 10.89 -6.92 21.47
N ASP A 241 11.20 -6.08 22.44
CA ASP A 241 11.36 -6.47 23.85
C ASP A 241 10.22 -5.96 24.77
N ASP A 242 9.15 -5.45 24.18
CA ASP A 242 7.98 -4.83 24.83
C ASP A 242 8.32 -3.55 25.64
N VAL A 243 9.52 -2.99 25.43
CA VAL A 243 9.96 -1.72 26.04
C VAL A 243 10.05 -0.67 24.93
N PRO A 244 9.31 0.46 25.04
CA PRO A 244 9.36 1.49 24.01
C PRO A 244 10.77 2.06 23.86
N ASP A 245 11.30 1.98 22.64
CA ASP A 245 12.56 2.59 22.20
C ASP A 245 12.34 3.72 21.18
N GLY A 246 11.08 4.01 20.89
CA GLY A 246 10.63 5.03 19.96
C GLY A 246 10.57 6.45 20.57
N PRO A 247 9.82 7.36 19.94
CA PRO A 247 9.60 8.73 20.44
C PRO A 247 8.91 8.78 21.80
N ASP A 248 9.14 9.88 22.55
CA ASP A 248 8.59 10.13 23.91
C ASP A 248 7.06 10.00 24.05
N TRP A 249 6.30 10.00 22.94
CA TRP A 249 4.85 9.82 22.96
C TRP A 249 4.42 8.35 22.90
N CYS A 250 5.34 7.42 22.67
CA CYS A 250 5.03 6.00 22.71
C CYS A 250 4.65 5.58 24.13
N LEU A 251 3.53 4.90 24.25
CA LEU A 251 3.08 4.26 25.49
C LEU A 251 3.72 2.89 25.65
N ASP A 252 3.80 2.43 26.90
CA ASP A 252 4.27 1.08 27.20
C ASP A 252 3.32 0.03 26.57
N ARG A 253 3.83 -1.17 26.28
CA ARG A 253 3.07 -2.21 25.59
C ARG A 253 1.80 -2.63 26.36
N ASP A 254 1.82 -2.58 27.69
CA ASP A 254 0.69 -2.89 28.57
C ASP A 254 -0.33 -1.74 28.71
N GLU A 255 0.00 -0.53 28.25
CA GLU A 255 -0.91 0.61 28.23
C GLU A 255 -1.78 0.66 26.96
N ILE A 256 -1.57 -0.26 26.00
CA ILE A 256 -2.31 -0.33 24.75
C ILE A 256 -2.80 -1.74 24.44
N VAL A 257 -3.87 -1.83 23.67
CA VAL A 257 -4.48 -3.10 23.23
C VAL A 257 -4.68 -3.05 21.72
N MET A 258 -4.26 -4.11 21.04
CA MET A 258 -4.59 -4.35 19.64
C MET A 258 -5.84 -5.21 19.58
N LEU A 259 -6.85 -4.76 18.86
CA LEU A 259 -8.09 -5.49 18.62
C LEU A 259 -7.90 -6.53 17.49
N PRO A 260 -8.85 -7.47 17.31
CA PRO A 260 -8.84 -8.39 16.19
C PRO A 260 -8.76 -7.65 14.85
N SER A 261 -8.13 -8.30 13.87
CA SER A 261 -7.97 -7.73 12.53
C SER A 261 -9.32 -7.49 11.85
N PHE A 262 -9.44 -6.37 11.14
CA PHE A 262 -10.54 -6.09 10.24
C PHE A 262 -10.44 -6.87 8.92
N GLY A 263 -9.24 -7.32 8.56
CA GLY A 263 -8.94 -7.98 7.30
C GLY A 263 -7.48 -7.79 6.90
N GLN A 264 -7.15 -8.31 5.73
CA GLN A 264 -5.79 -8.31 5.21
C GLN A 264 -5.66 -7.31 4.06
N ALA A 265 -4.58 -6.52 4.09
CA ALA A 265 -4.13 -5.76 2.94
C ALA A 265 -3.08 -6.59 2.20
N PRO A 266 -3.22 -6.81 0.90
CA PRO A 266 -2.21 -7.51 0.12
C PRO A 266 -0.91 -6.72 0.09
N SER A 267 0.22 -7.42 -0.03
CA SER A 267 1.47 -6.79 -0.43
C SER A 267 1.38 -6.35 -1.90
N HIS A 268 2.39 -5.66 -2.40
CA HIS A 268 2.37 -5.13 -3.75
C HIS A 268 2.46 -6.27 -4.78
N PRO A 269 1.48 -6.42 -5.69
CA PRO A 269 1.50 -7.39 -6.76
C PRO A 269 2.25 -6.87 -7.99
N VAL A 270 2.77 -7.80 -8.76
CA VAL A 270 3.20 -7.59 -10.15
C VAL A 270 2.10 -8.10 -11.06
N MET A 271 1.43 -7.20 -11.78
CA MET A 271 0.28 -7.48 -12.62
C MET A 271 0.69 -7.72 -14.07
N TYR A 272 -0.05 -8.59 -14.78
CA TYR A 272 0.11 -8.82 -16.21
C TYR A 272 -1.24 -9.09 -16.88
N ASP A 273 -1.31 -9.02 -18.21
CA ASP A 273 -2.52 -9.33 -18.99
C ASP A 273 -2.43 -10.76 -19.55
N PRO A 274 -3.21 -11.73 -19.03
CA PRO A 274 -3.18 -13.11 -19.50
C PRO A 274 -3.76 -13.28 -20.93
N ALA A 275 -4.45 -12.26 -21.46
CA ALA A 275 -4.91 -12.29 -22.84
C ALA A 275 -3.83 -11.88 -23.86
N ARG A 276 -2.73 -11.27 -23.39
CA ARG A 276 -1.64 -10.74 -24.23
C ARG A 276 -0.31 -11.44 -24.03
N MET A 277 -0.04 -11.94 -22.83
CA MET A 277 1.19 -12.63 -22.48
C MET A 277 0.98 -14.14 -22.52
N ASP A 278 1.81 -14.88 -23.23
CA ASP A 278 1.76 -16.34 -23.19
C ASP A 278 2.38 -16.92 -21.92
N ASP A 279 2.06 -18.20 -21.65
CA ASP A 279 2.49 -18.88 -20.44
C ASP A 279 4.03 -19.01 -20.32
N GLU A 280 4.77 -19.09 -21.45
CA GLU A 280 6.23 -19.22 -21.46
C GLU A 280 6.89 -17.91 -21.01
N THR A 281 6.44 -16.80 -21.55
CA THR A 281 6.89 -15.45 -21.16
C THR A 281 6.50 -15.14 -19.69
N MET A 282 5.28 -15.47 -19.30
CA MET A 282 4.81 -15.26 -17.92
C MET A 282 5.69 -16.04 -16.92
N LEU A 283 5.95 -17.33 -17.19
CA LEU A 283 6.79 -18.16 -16.31
C LEU A 283 8.25 -17.67 -16.28
N LEU A 284 8.79 -17.19 -17.41
CA LEU A 284 10.13 -16.62 -17.47
C LEU A 284 10.25 -15.39 -16.53
N ILE A 285 9.28 -14.49 -16.60
CA ILE A 285 9.23 -13.29 -15.73
C ILE A 285 9.04 -13.70 -14.28
N GLN A 286 8.13 -14.64 -13.98
CA GLN A 286 7.88 -15.14 -12.64
C GLN A 286 9.13 -15.73 -11.99
N ASP A 287 9.83 -16.61 -12.72
CA ASP A 287 11.06 -17.23 -12.24
C ASP A 287 12.16 -16.18 -11.98
N ALA A 288 12.30 -15.19 -12.84
CA ALA A 288 13.25 -14.10 -12.67
C ALA A 288 12.93 -13.23 -11.45
N LEU A 289 11.66 -12.85 -11.26
CA LEU A 289 11.21 -12.07 -10.10
C LEU A 289 11.44 -12.83 -8.78
N VAL A 290 11.14 -14.13 -8.75
CA VAL A 290 11.34 -14.96 -7.56
C VAL A 290 12.84 -15.15 -7.28
N ALA A 291 13.67 -15.27 -8.31
CA ALA A 291 15.11 -15.44 -8.16
C ALA A 291 15.87 -14.17 -7.70
N LEU A 292 15.23 -13.01 -7.66
CA LEU A 292 15.86 -11.77 -7.19
C LEU A 292 16.43 -11.88 -5.77
N ASP A 293 15.83 -12.67 -4.86
CA ASP A 293 16.35 -12.83 -3.50
C ASP A 293 17.39 -13.97 -3.35
N ASP A 294 17.80 -14.62 -4.43
CA ASP A 294 18.79 -15.72 -4.38
C ASP A 294 20.21 -15.21 -4.11
N ASP A 295 20.56 -14.01 -4.56
CA ASP A 295 21.89 -13.43 -4.37
C ASP A 295 21.88 -12.10 -3.59
N ALA A 296 23.07 -11.58 -3.26
CA ALA A 296 23.19 -10.38 -2.44
C ALA A 296 22.79 -9.10 -3.19
N GLU A 297 23.08 -9.03 -4.49
CA GLU A 297 22.78 -7.90 -5.35
C GLU A 297 21.26 -7.76 -5.56
N GLY A 298 20.59 -8.88 -5.89
CA GLY A 298 19.14 -8.90 -6.04
C GLY A 298 18.40 -8.53 -4.75
N ARG A 299 18.90 -8.97 -3.57
CA ARG A 299 18.31 -8.55 -2.27
C ARG A 299 18.51 -7.05 -2.00
N GLU A 300 19.65 -6.46 -2.39
CA GLU A 300 19.87 -5.03 -2.28
C GLU A 300 18.90 -4.26 -3.18
N ILE A 301 18.73 -4.68 -4.43
CA ILE A 301 17.75 -4.10 -5.36
C ILE A 301 16.33 -4.19 -4.82
N LEU A 302 15.91 -5.35 -4.31
CA LEU A 302 14.58 -5.54 -3.69
C LEU A 302 14.36 -4.61 -2.49
N SER A 303 15.39 -4.43 -1.64
CA SER A 303 15.34 -3.52 -0.50
C SER A 303 15.22 -2.06 -0.94
N ASP A 304 16.04 -1.63 -1.89
CA ASP A 304 16.21 -0.23 -2.25
C ASP A 304 15.12 0.27 -3.21
N VAL A 305 14.68 -0.58 -4.15
CA VAL A 305 13.66 -0.21 -5.14
C VAL A 305 12.25 -0.49 -4.65
N LEU A 306 12.01 -1.67 -4.05
CA LEU A 306 10.67 -2.13 -3.65
C LEU A 306 10.43 -2.15 -2.14
N ASN A 307 11.48 -1.97 -1.32
CA ASN A 307 11.40 -2.08 0.14
C ASN A 307 10.75 -3.41 0.59
N THR A 308 11.16 -4.51 -0.04
CA THR A 308 10.67 -5.87 0.21
C THR A 308 11.79 -6.86 0.49
N ALA A 309 11.47 -7.99 1.11
CA ALA A 309 12.44 -9.05 1.41
C ALA A 309 12.58 -10.08 0.27
N GLY A 310 11.72 -10.03 -0.74
CA GLY A 310 11.70 -10.95 -1.85
C GLY A 310 10.36 -10.97 -2.56
N MET A 311 10.25 -11.84 -3.56
CA MET A 311 9.05 -12.07 -4.34
C MET A 311 8.62 -13.54 -4.25
N VAL A 312 7.34 -13.83 -4.39
CA VAL A 312 6.80 -15.19 -4.52
C VAL A 312 5.72 -15.23 -5.60
N ALA A 313 5.63 -16.36 -6.30
CA ALA A 313 4.57 -16.60 -7.28
C ALA A 313 3.19 -16.58 -6.61
N SER A 314 2.19 -16.00 -7.27
CA SER A 314 0.80 -15.97 -6.81
C SER A 314 -0.13 -15.75 -8.00
N THR A 315 -1.45 -15.77 -7.74
CA THR A 315 -2.50 -15.37 -8.67
C THR A 315 -3.34 -14.23 -8.10
N ALA A 316 -4.08 -13.52 -8.95
CA ALA A 316 -4.95 -12.45 -8.48
C ALA A 316 -6.07 -12.95 -7.54
N GLU A 317 -6.63 -14.13 -7.81
CA GLU A 317 -7.65 -14.73 -6.93
C GLU A 317 -7.10 -15.04 -5.54
N GLU A 318 -5.90 -15.64 -5.46
CA GLU A 318 -5.27 -16.00 -4.19
C GLU A 318 -4.83 -14.77 -3.39
N HIS A 319 -4.31 -13.76 -4.07
CA HIS A 319 -3.69 -12.61 -3.42
C HIS A 319 -4.66 -11.44 -3.15
N LEU A 320 -5.57 -11.16 -4.08
CA LEU A 320 -6.46 -10.01 -4.04
C LEU A 320 -7.91 -10.35 -3.64
N GLY A 321 -8.30 -11.64 -3.65
CA GLY A 321 -9.68 -12.06 -3.43
C GLY A 321 -10.22 -11.64 -2.06
N THR A 322 -9.49 -11.87 -0.98
CA THR A 322 -9.92 -11.47 0.39
C THR A 322 -9.92 -9.96 0.60
N TYR A 323 -9.06 -9.23 -0.10
CA TYR A 323 -9.07 -7.76 -0.10
C TYR A 323 -10.32 -7.23 -0.77
N SER A 324 -10.72 -7.86 -1.89
CA SER A 324 -11.95 -7.54 -2.62
C SER A 324 -13.19 -7.58 -1.70
N ASP A 325 -13.31 -8.63 -0.86
CA ASP A 325 -14.44 -8.78 0.06
C ASP A 325 -14.58 -7.61 1.05
N ALA A 326 -13.45 -7.12 1.57
CA ALA A 326 -13.45 -5.99 2.48
C ALA A 326 -13.73 -4.67 1.75
N VAL A 327 -13.01 -4.41 0.66
CA VAL A 327 -13.04 -3.10 -0.04
C VAL A 327 -14.33 -2.89 -0.81
N SER A 328 -14.99 -3.95 -1.31
CA SER A 328 -16.26 -3.85 -2.04
C SER A 328 -17.41 -3.22 -1.26
N ASN A 329 -17.35 -3.23 0.09
CA ASN A 329 -18.34 -2.59 0.95
C ASN A 329 -18.13 -1.06 1.08
N VAL A 330 -17.01 -0.54 0.61
CA VAL A 330 -16.69 0.90 0.68
C VAL A 330 -17.48 1.63 -0.41
N PRO A 331 -18.30 2.65 -0.08
CA PRO A 331 -19.09 3.37 -1.07
C PRO A 331 -18.19 4.02 -2.14
N GLY A 332 -18.58 3.88 -3.41
CA GLY A 332 -17.95 4.53 -4.55
C GLY A 332 -16.50 4.15 -4.84
N ILE A 333 -15.92 3.17 -4.15
CA ILE A 333 -14.49 2.82 -4.29
C ILE A 333 -14.16 2.37 -5.73
N ARG A 334 -15.01 1.55 -6.33
CA ARG A 334 -14.78 1.06 -7.68
C ARG A 334 -14.78 2.22 -8.69
N ALA A 335 -15.83 3.04 -8.68
CA ALA A 335 -15.94 4.21 -9.56
C ALA A 335 -14.84 5.26 -9.32
N TYR A 336 -14.26 5.29 -8.13
CA TYR A 336 -13.13 6.16 -7.81
C TYR A 336 -11.83 5.66 -8.45
N LEU A 337 -11.56 4.38 -8.37
CA LEU A 337 -10.33 3.78 -8.92
C LEU A 337 -10.37 3.68 -10.46
N GLU A 338 -11.57 3.70 -11.08
CA GLU A 338 -11.76 3.72 -12.53
C GLU A 338 -11.57 5.13 -13.18
N LYS A 339 -11.31 6.19 -12.39
CA LYS A 339 -11.14 7.59 -12.88
C LYS A 339 -9.71 7.94 -13.15
#